data_121a10eb8afc4d75eb1a0a93c2192623
#
_entry.id   121a10eb8afc4d75eb1a0a93c2192623
#
_cell.length_a   1.000
_cell.length_b   1.000
_cell.length_c   1.000
_cell.angle_alpha   90.00
_cell.angle_beta   90.00
_cell.angle_gamma   90.00
#
_symmetry.space_group_name_H-M   'P 1'
#
loop_
_entity.id
_entity.type
_entity.pdbx_description
1 polymer ?
#
loop_
_entity_poly.entity_id
_entity_poly.type
_entity_poly.pdbx_seq_one_letter_code
_entity_poly.pdbx_strand_id
1 'polypeptide(L)'
;ELHGYSKVNALSPLQLKELIRQPVRKTMKILAVADDESKYYYEHYSPGKLDDIDLILACGDLNKVYLEFLTTMASCPVLYVRGNHDDILIDDPPGGCICIEDTVFEYNGLRIAGLGGSFKYREGKNMFTEEEMGKRVRKLGKKIRKHNGIDILVTHAPARGVNDFDSISHRGFEAFNRFIDKYHPAYFVHGHIHKNYGVHIPQKSEYNGTTIIN
;
A
#
# COMPACT_ATOMS: atom_id res chain seq x y z
N GLU A 1 -51.46 11.69 30.77
CA GLU A 1 -51.17 10.62 29.80
C GLU A 1 -49.64 10.52 29.65
N LEU A 2 -49.06 9.44 30.18
CA LEU A 2 -47.63 9.16 30.15
C LEU A 2 -47.31 8.34 28.92
N HIS A 3 -46.55 8.89 27.97
CA HIS A 3 -46.08 8.20 26.77
C HIS A 3 -44.93 7.27 27.13
N GLY A 4 -45.07 6.02 26.66
CA GLY A 4 -44.23 4.88 26.98
C GLY A 4 -42.77 5.06 26.64
N TYR A 5 -41.89 4.85 27.62
CA TYR A 5 -40.47 4.55 27.41
C TYR A 5 -40.35 3.11 26.90
N SER A 6 -39.86 2.94 25.68
CA SER A 6 -39.49 1.62 25.17
C SER A 6 -38.35 1.07 26.06
N LYS A 7 -38.56 -0.13 26.63
CA LYS A 7 -37.52 -0.86 27.38
C LYS A 7 -36.30 -1.06 26.50
N VAL A 8 -35.22 -0.37 26.79
CA VAL A 8 -33.90 -0.73 26.29
C VAL A 8 -33.56 -2.07 26.93
N ASN A 9 -33.55 -3.15 26.13
CA ASN A 9 -33.15 -4.45 26.63
C ASN A 9 -31.68 -4.40 27.03
N ALA A 10 -31.38 -4.47 28.31
CA ALA A 10 -30.04 -4.58 28.85
C ALA A 10 -29.41 -5.89 28.31
N LEU A 11 -28.20 -5.79 27.76
CA LEU A 11 -27.43 -6.93 27.29
C LEU A 11 -27.18 -7.91 28.46
N SER A 12 -27.34 -9.19 28.19
CA SER A 12 -27.02 -10.22 29.18
C SER A 12 -25.52 -10.21 29.55
N PRO A 13 -25.13 -10.71 30.73
CA PRO A 13 -23.71 -10.80 31.12
C PRO A 13 -22.84 -11.56 30.12
N LEU A 14 -23.42 -12.51 29.38
CA LEU A 14 -22.75 -13.26 28.32
C LEU A 14 -22.50 -12.39 27.09
N GLN A 15 -23.50 -11.63 26.64
CA GLN A 15 -23.40 -10.68 25.53
C GLN A 15 -22.43 -9.54 25.83
N LEU A 16 -22.40 -9.04 27.08
CA LEU A 16 -21.40 -8.07 27.56
C LEU A 16 -19.98 -8.67 27.53
N LYS A 17 -19.81 -9.92 27.94
CA LYS A 17 -18.51 -10.62 27.87
C LYS A 17 -18.05 -10.85 26.43
N GLU A 18 -18.95 -11.13 25.50
CA GLU A 18 -18.61 -11.23 24.06
C GLU A 18 -18.28 -9.87 23.45
N LEU A 19 -18.99 -8.80 23.81
CA LEU A 19 -18.67 -7.43 23.37
C LEU A 19 -17.29 -6.96 23.87
N ILE A 20 -16.95 -7.30 25.12
CA ILE A 20 -15.65 -6.97 25.75
C ILE A 20 -14.52 -7.84 25.21
N ARG A 21 -14.82 -9.04 24.68
CA ARG A 21 -13.84 -9.95 24.06
C ARG A 21 -13.54 -9.66 22.59
N GLN A 22 -14.32 -8.83 21.92
CA GLN A 22 -13.92 -8.37 20.59
C GLN A 22 -12.70 -7.46 20.80
N PRO A 23 -11.54 -7.78 20.23
CA PRO A 23 -10.41 -6.86 20.26
C PRO A 23 -10.89 -5.58 19.62
N VAL A 24 -10.83 -4.47 20.36
CA VAL A 24 -10.98 -3.14 19.79
C VAL A 24 -9.96 -3.09 18.66
N ARG A 25 -10.39 -3.18 17.41
CA ARG A 25 -9.51 -3.01 16.26
C ARG A 25 -9.00 -1.57 16.37
N LYS A 26 -7.78 -1.44 16.88
CA LYS A 26 -7.09 -0.16 16.86
C LYS A 26 -7.03 0.26 15.39
N THR A 27 -7.66 1.36 15.04
CA THR A 27 -7.53 1.96 13.70
C THR A 27 -6.06 2.25 13.48
N MET A 28 -5.44 1.64 12.47
CA MET A 28 -4.06 1.92 12.11
C MET A 28 -4.01 3.14 11.18
N LYS A 29 -3.11 4.07 11.49
CA LYS A 29 -2.82 5.22 10.65
C LYS A 29 -1.62 4.89 9.77
N ILE A 30 -1.87 4.74 8.47
CA ILE A 30 -0.87 4.36 7.48
C ILE A 30 -0.54 5.58 6.63
N LEU A 31 0.74 5.92 6.54
CA LEU A 31 1.26 6.94 5.62
C LEU A 31 1.74 6.25 4.34
N ALA A 32 1.17 6.62 3.20
CA ALA A 32 1.67 6.21 1.88
C ALA A 32 2.47 7.35 1.24
N VAL A 33 3.64 7.04 0.67
CA VAL A 33 4.52 7.97 -0.02
C VAL A 33 5.03 7.34 -1.32
N ALA A 34 5.14 8.13 -2.39
CA ALA A 34 5.66 7.70 -3.69
C ALA A 34 6.19 8.90 -4.47
N ASP A 35 7.14 8.66 -5.37
CA ASP A 35 7.62 9.56 -6.43
C ASP A 35 8.25 10.87 -5.93
N ASP A 36 7.55 11.63 -5.11
CA ASP A 36 8.02 12.90 -4.56
C ASP A 36 8.21 12.82 -3.04
N GLU A 37 9.31 13.39 -2.54
CA GLU A 37 9.55 13.53 -1.11
C GLU A 37 8.58 14.54 -0.52
N SER A 38 7.91 14.16 0.55
CA SER A 38 6.93 15.03 1.20
C SER A 38 7.60 16.23 1.85
N LYS A 39 7.37 17.44 1.33
CA LYS A 39 7.86 18.68 1.94
C LYS A 39 7.43 18.81 3.41
N TYR A 40 6.20 18.40 3.71
CA TYR A 40 5.67 18.46 5.07
C TYR A 40 6.41 17.56 6.05
N TYR A 41 6.75 16.32 5.63
CA TYR A 41 7.42 15.33 6.48
C TYR A 41 8.94 15.35 6.37
N TYR A 42 9.54 16.06 5.41
CA TYR A 42 10.97 16.10 5.18
C TYR A 42 11.54 17.51 5.31
N GLU A 43 11.29 18.42 4.33
CA GLU A 43 11.85 19.78 4.33
C GLU A 43 11.39 20.61 5.54
N HIS A 44 10.11 20.45 5.93
CA HIS A 44 9.50 21.17 7.06
C HIS A 44 9.25 20.26 8.26
N TYR A 45 10.11 19.24 8.44
CA TYR A 45 9.98 18.35 9.57
C TYR A 45 10.07 19.08 10.90
N SER A 46 9.26 18.65 11.85
CA SER A 46 9.39 19.00 13.27
C SER A 46 9.09 17.76 14.11
N PRO A 47 9.72 17.60 15.29
CA PRO A 47 9.45 16.47 16.17
C PRO A 47 7.97 16.27 16.43
N GLY A 48 7.53 15.02 16.43
CA GLY A 48 6.13 14.65 16.65
C GLY A 48 5.27 14.49 15.40
N LYS A 49 5.70 14.94 14.21
CA LYS A 49 4.90 14.83 12.99
C LYS A 49 4.61 13.39 12.54
N LEU A 50 5.45 12.46 12.91
CA LEU A 50 5.33 11.04 12.56
C LEU A 50 4.93 10.16 13.75
N ASP A 51 4.72 10.73 14.96
CA ASP A 51 4.50 9.96 16.19
C ASP A 51 3.20 9.15 16.18
N ASP A 52 2.19 9.63 15.47
CA ASP A 52 0.88 8.98 15.35
C ASP A 52 0.73 8.06 14.14
N ILE A 53 1.81 7.85 13.37
CA ILE A 53 1.85 6.92 12.24
C ILE A 53 2.20 5.52 12.73
N ASP A 54 1.36 4.54 12.41
CA ASP A 54 1.55 3.14 12.80
C ASP A 54 2.33 2.34 11.74
N LEU A 55 2.39 2.81 10.49
CA LEU A 55 3.06 2.14 9.37
C LEU A 55 3.32 3.12 8.23
N ILE A 56 4.48 3.00 7.56
CA ILE A 56 4.78 3.75 6.33
C ILE A 56 4.91 2.77 5.16
N LEU A 57 4.20 3.07 4.05
CA LEU A 57 4.27 2.35 2.78
C LEU A 57 4.91 3.25 1.73
N ALA A 58 6.11 2.91 1.28
CA ALA A 58 6.82 3.62 0.21
C ALA A 58 6.61 2.86 -1.11
N CYS A 59 5.91 3.51 -2.05
CA CYS A 59 5.46 2.89 -3.30
C CYS A 59 6.42 3.11 -4.47
N GLY A 60 7.70 3.35 -4.21
CA GLY A 60 8.76 3.45 -5.22
C GLY A 60 9.08 4.86 -5.68
N ASP A 61 10.19 4.98 -6.43
CA ASP A 61 10.79 6.20 -6.98
C ASP A 61 11.05 7.27 -5.91
N LEU A 62 11.63 6.85 -4.77
CA LEU A 62 11.98 7.70 -3.66
C LEU A 62 13.48 7.63 -3.36
N ASN A 63 14.07 8.78 -3.02
CA ASN A 63 15.46 8.88 -2.67
C ASN A 63 15.78 8.02 -1.43
N LYS A 64 16.90 7.28 -1.48
CA LYS A 64 17.40 6.47 -0.36
C LYS A 64 17.50 7.26 0.94
N VAL A 65 18.05 8.48 0.89
CA VAL A 65 18.23 9.33 2.07
C VAL A 65 16.89 9.73 2.70
N TYR A 66 15.88 9.97 1.86
CA TYR A 66 14.53 10.25 2.36
C TYR A 66 13.91 9.03 3.06
N LEU A 67 14.07 7.84 2.49
CA LEU A 67 13.60 6.60 3.11
C LEU A 67 14.29 6.33 4.46
N GLU A 68 15.61 6.54 4.53
CA GLU A 68 16.40 6.42 5.78
C GLU A 68 16.02 7.49 6.81
N PHE A 69 15.69 8.69 6.35
CA PHE A 69 15.15 9.73 7.23
C PHE A 69 13.82 9.30 7.84
N LEU A 70 12.88 8.76 7.04
CA LEU A 70 11.60 8.28 7.56
C LEU A 70 11.77 7.19 8.62
N THR A 71 12.68 6.22 8.41
CA THR A 71 12.97 5.18 9.42
C THR A 71 13.61 5.73 10.69
N THR A 72 14.36 6.82 10.58
CA THR A 72 15.02 7.45 11.73
C THR A 72 14.01 8.26 12.57
N MET A 73 13.05 8.92 11.91
CA MET A 73 12.13 9.84 12.56
C MET A 73 10.80 9.21 12.98
N ALA A 74 10.38 8.13 12.33
CA ALA A 74 9.16 7.42 12.69
C ALA A 74 9.43 6.30 13.71
N SER A 75 8.48 6.08 14.61
CA SER A 75 8.51 4.96 15.57
C SER A 75 7.81 3.70 15.03
N CYS A 76 7.70 3.57 13.70
CA CYS A 76 7.00 2.48 13.04
C CYS A 76 7.81 1.93 11.86
N PRO A 77 7.52 0.72 11.36
CA PRO A 77 8.17 0.17 10.19
C PRO A 77 7.94 1.01 8.93
N VAL A 78 8.99 1.08 8.08
CA VAL A 78 8.91 1.60 6.70
C VAL A 78 9.04 0.42 5.75
N LEU A 79 7.95 0.07 5.07
CA LEU A 79 7.92 -0.96 4.04
C LEU A 79 8.05 -0.31 2.67
N TYR A 80 8.85 -0.89 1.78
CA TYR A 80 9.00 -0.30 0.45
C TYR A 80 8.95 -1.34 -0.67
N VAL A 81 8.55 -0.87 -1.84
CA VAL A 81 8.79 -1.49 -3.15
C VAL A 81 9.59 -0.51 -4.00
N ARG A 82 10.34 -1.01 -4.98
CA ARG A 82 11.11 -0.17 -5.90
C ARG A 82 10.23 0.32 -7.05
N GLY A 83 10.44 1.56 -7.46
CA GLY A 83 9.92 2.09 -8.70
C GLY A 83 10.86 1.83 -9.88
N ASN A 84 10.56 2.40 -11.03
CA ASN A 84 11.35 2.20 -12.25
C ASN A 84 12.66 3.01 -12.28
N HIS A 85 12.84 3.96 -11.38
CA HIS A 85 14.08 4.73 -11.21
C HIS A 85 14.95 4.21 -10.05
N ASP A 86 14.52 3.17 -9.34
CA ASP A 86 15.17 2.66 -8.14
C ASP A 86 16.15 1.52 -8.40
N ASP A 87 16.76 1.43 -9.60
CA ASP A 87 17.70 0.35 -9.91
C ASP A 87 18.88 0.31 -8.94
N ILE A 88 19.32 1.48 -8.41
CA ILE A 88 20.40 1.57 -7.44
C ILE A 88 20.04 0.89 -6.10
N LEU A 89 18.78 0.90 -5.69
CA LEU A 89 18.33 0.30 -4.43
C LEU A 89 18.36 -1.23 -4.43
N ILE A 90 18.70 -1.86 -5.57
CA ILE A 90 18.93 -3.29 -5.64
C ILE A 90 20.27 -3.64 -4.99
N ASP A 91 21.30 -2.85 -5.28
CA ASP A 91 22.67 -3.10 -4.85
C ASP A 91 23.01 -2.31 -3.56
N ASP A 92 22.30 -1.20 -3.31
CA ASP A 92 22.46 -0.32 -2.15
C ASP A 92 21.08 0.03 -1.52
N PRO A 93 20.45 -0.93 -0.81
CA PRO A 93 19.12 -0.73 -0.22
C PRO A 93 19.11 0.31 0.90
N PRO A 94 17.98 1.00 1.15
CA PRO A 94 17.85 1.98 2.22
C PRO A 94 17.94 1.30 3.60
N GLY A 95 18.81 1.82 4.46
CA GLY A 95 19.01 1.33 5.82
C GLY A 95 17.76 1.45 6.68
N GLY A 96 17.44 0.40 7.44
CA GLY A 96 16.26 0.36 8.32
C GLY A 96 14.90 0.15 7.63
N CYS A 97 14.83 0.25 6.29
CA CYS A 97 13.62 -0.06 5.53
C CYS A 97 13.48 -1.54 5.24
N ILE A 98 12.27 -2.02 5.09
CA ILE A 98 11.95 -3.42 4.78
C ILE A 98 11.44 -3.52 3.35
N CYS A 99 12.21 -4.19 2.47
CA CYS A 99 11.75 -4.49 1.11
C CYS A 99 10.69 -5.59 1.16
N ILE A 100 9.50 -5.29 0.63
CA ILE A 100 8.38 -6.25 0.60
C ILE A 100 8.13 -6.81 -0.81
N GLU A 101 9.02 -6.59 -1.76
CA GLU A 101 8.84 -7.09 -3.13
C GLU A 101 8.74 -8.61 -3.19
N ASP A 102 7.80 -9.07 -3.99
CA ASP A 102 7.52 -10.49 -4.23
C ASP A 102 7.27 -11.31 -2.95
N THR A 103 6.87 -10.65 -1.85
CA THR A 103 6.60 -11.32 -0.56
C THR A 103 5.32 -10.82 0.09
N VAL A 104 4.91 -11.48 1.17
CA VAL A 104 3.85 -11.05 2.08
C VAL A 104 4.50 -10.74 3.42
N PHE A 105 4.25 -9.56 3.92
CA PHE A 105 4.68 -9.09 5.23
C PHE A 105 3.46 -8.97 6.15
N GLU A 106 3.57 -9.49 7.36
CA GLU A 106 2.51 -9.41 8.36
C GLU A 106 2.89 -8.41 9.45
N TYR A 107 2.01 -7.45 9.70
CA TYR A 107 2.21 -6.44 10.72
C TYR A 107 0.88 -6.10 11.42
N ASN A 108 0.82 -6.27 12.73
CA ASN A 108 -0.36 -6.01 13.56
C ASN A 108 -1.67 -6.62 12.98
N GLY A 109 -1.57 -7.82 12.42
CA GLY A 109 -2.69 -8.54 11.83
C GLY A 109 -3.04 -8.12 10.40
N LEU A 110 -2.33 -7.14 9.79
CA LEU A 110 -2.43 -6.82 8.37
C LEU A 110 -1.45 -7.66 7.56
N ARG A 111 -1.92 -8.20 6.44
CA ARG A 111 -1.13 -8.93 5.45
C ARG A 111 -0.90 -8.02 4.25
N ILE A 112 0.34 -7.65 4.03
CA ILE A 112 0.76 -6.63 3.06
C ILE A 112 1.67 -7.31 2.03
N ALA A 113 1.35 -7.24 0.76
CA ALA A 113 2.19 -7.76 -0.32
C ALA A 113 2.71 -6.63 -1.19
N GLY A 114 3.92 -6.82 -1.75
CA GLY A 114 4.57 -5.84 -2.59
C GLY A 114 4.93 -6.36 -3.98
N LEU A 115 4.76 -5.51 -5.01
CA LEU A 115 5.19 -5.73 -6.39
C LEU A 115 5.69 -4.40 -6.98
N GLY A 116 7.01 -4.18 -6.96
CA GLY A 116 7.61 -2.97 -7.51
C GLY A 116 7.79 -3.00 -9.03
N GLY A 117 8.24 -1.85 -9.55
CA GLY A 117 8.55 -1.62 -10.96
C GLY A 117 7.38 -1.13 -11.81
N SER A 118 7.69 -0.76 -13.06
CA SER A 118 6.71 -0.26 -14.02
C SER A 118 6.68 -1.07 -15.32
N PHE A 119 5.74 -0.72 -16.21
CA PHE A 119 5.67 -1.30 -17.56
C PHE A 119 6.95 -0.97 -18.34
N LYS A 120 7.48 -1.97 -19.08
CA LYS A 120 8.76 -1.85 -19.80
C LYS A 120 8.62 -0.94 -21.02
N TYR A 121 9.23 0.23 -20.97
CA TYR A 121 9.35 1.19 -22.08
C TYR A 121 10.81 1.46 -22.48
N ARG A 122 11.78 1.00 -21.68
CA ARG A 122 13.23 1.02 -21.93
C ARG A 122 13.88 -0.15 -21.21
N GLU A 123 15.19 -0.32 -21.35
CA GLU A 123 15.92 -1.27 -20.51
C GLU A 123 16.06 -0.72 -19.07
N GLY A 124 15.85 -1.59 -18.08
CA GLY A 124 15.92 -1.28 -16.65
C GLY A 124 15.61 -2.52 -15.83
N LYS A 125 16.24 -2.65 -14.67
CA LYS A 125 16.08 -3.82 -13.78
C LYS A 125 14.67 -3.88 -13.15
N ASN A 126 14.04 -2.71 -12.96
CA ASN A 126 12.70 -2.56 -12.38
C ASN A 126 11.64 -2.25 -13.43
N MET A 127 11.84 -2.71 -14.68
CA MET A 127 10.87 -2.58 -15.76
C MET A 127 10.48 -3.95 -16.30
N PHE A 128 9.19 -4.21 -16.37
CA PHE A 128 8.64 -5.54 -16.66
C PHE A 128 7.66 -5.51 -17.82
N THR A 129 7.67 -6.55 -18.63
CA THR A 129 6.58 -6.83 -19.56
C THR A 129 5.35 -7.34 -18.78
N GLU A 130 4.19 -7.32 -19.42
CA GLU A 130 2.96 -7.91 -18.85
C GLU A 130 3.15 -9.39 -18.47
N GLU A 131 3.88 -10.15 -19.30
CA GLU A 131 4.15 -11.56 -19.04
C GLU A 131 5.03 -11.75 -17.79
N GLU A 132 6.10 -10.96 -17.66
CA GLU A 132 7.01 -11.01 -16.52
C GLU A 132 6.29 -10.62 -15.22
N MET A 133 5.50 -9.54 -15.22
CA MET A 133 4.69 -9.16 -14.08
C MET A 133 3.64 -10.23 -13.76
N GLY A 134 3.01 -10.82 -14.77
CA GLY A 134 2.12 -11.96 -14.59
C GLY A 134 2.78 -13.19 -13.94
N LYS A 135 4.07 -13.44 -14.23
CA LYS A 135 4.86 -14.51 -13.56
C LYS A 135 5.11 -14.16 -12.08
N ARG A 136 5.44 -12.88 -11.77
CA ARG A 136 5.62 -12.39 -10.39
C ARG A 136 4.32 -12.53 -9.58
N VAL A 137 3.20 -12.06 -10.12
CA VAL A 137 1.86 -12.22 -9.53
C VAL A 137 1.53 -13.68 -9.20
N ARG A 138 1.81 -14.61 -10.13
CA ARG A 138 1.57 -16.04 -9.88
C ARG A 138 2.43 -16.62 -8.76
N LYS A 139 3.71 -16.21 -8.67
CA LYS A 139 4.62 -16.63 -7.60
C LYS A 139 4.15 -16.06 -6.24
N LEU A 140 3.79 -14.79 -6.21
CA LEU A 140 3.27 -14.12 -5.01
C LEU A 140 1.97 -14.79 -4.51
N GLY A 141 1.10 -15.21 -5.42
CA GLY A 141 -0.11 -15.93 -5.09
C GLY A 141 0.09 -17.24 -4.31
N LYS A 142 1.25 -17.90 -4.46
CA LYS A 142 1.60 -19.07 -3.63
C LYS A 142 1.89 -18.68 -2.18
N LYS A 143 2.52 -17.51 -2.00
CA LYS A 143 2.81 -16.95 -0.67
C LYS A 143 1.52 -16.46 0.01
N ILE A 144 0.67 -15.74 -0.72
CA ILE A 144 -0.63 -15.26 -0.22
C ILE A 144 -1.49 -16.40 0.34
N ARG A 145 -1.51 -17.57 -0.33
CA ARG A 145 -2.24 -18.73 0.18
C ARG A 145 -1.70 -19.26 1.52
N LYS A 146 -0.37 -19.17 1.74
CA LYS A 146 0.24 -19.56 3.02
C LYS A 146 -0.12 -18.61 4.16
N HIS A 147 -0.44 -17.36 3.85
CA HIS A 147 -0.85 -16.34 4.80
C HIS A 147 -2.39 -16.19 4.91
N ASN A 148 -3.17 -17.12 4.32
CA ASN A 148 -4.64 -17.09 4.33
C ASN A 148 -5.26 -15.83 3.74
N GLY A 149 -4.63 -15.21 2.73
CA GLY A 149 -5.13 -14.04 2.03
C GLY A 149 -4.20 -12.83 2.11
N ILE A 150 -4.75 -11.65 1.75
CA ILE A 150 -4.05 -10.37 1.72
C ILE A 150 -5.04 -9.25 2.03
N ASP A 151 -4.57 -8.21 2.71
CA ASP A 151 -5.36 -7.02 3.06
C ASP A 151 -4.93 -5.80 2.23
N ILE A 152 -3.62 -5.64 1.97
CA ILE A 152 -3.07 -4.50 1.22
C ILE A 152 -2.10 -5.01 0.15
N LEU A 153 -2.33 -4.60 -1.10
CA LEU A 153 -1.34 -4.70 -2.17
C LEU A 153 -0.64 -3.36 -2.35
N VAL A 154 0.69 -3.34 -2.29
CA VAL A 154 1.53 -2.18 -2.54
C VAL A 154 2.26 -2.40 -3.86
N THR A 155 2.13 -1.45 -4.79
CA THR A 155 2.87 -1.50 -6.06
C THR A 155 3.48 -0.14 -6.39
N HIS A 156 4.38 -0.08 -7.38
CA HIS A 156 4.76 1.21 -7.93
C HIS A 156 3.80 1.59 -9.07
N ALA A 157 3.66 0.75 -10.09
CA ALA A 157 2.74 1.03 -11.19
C ALA A 157 1.27 0.75 -10.84
N PRO A 158 0.30 1.44 -11.50
CA PRO A 158 -1.13 1.21 -11.36
C PRO A 158 -1.60 -0.11 -12.02
N ALA A 159 -2.86 -0.47 -11.80
CA ALA A 159 -3.57 -1.47 -12.60
C ALA A 159 -4.03 -0.86 -13.94
N ARG A 160 -4.13 -1.68 -14.99
CA ARG A 160 -4.56 -1.22 -16.33
C ARG A 160 -5.99 -0.69 -16.30
N GLY A 161 -6.20 0.52 -16.84
CA GLY A 161 -7.50 1.18 -16.88
C GLY A 161 -7.95 1.74 -15.53
N VAL A 162 -7.07 1.72 -14.50
CA VAL A 162 -7.38 2.23 -13.16
C VAL A 162 -6.28 3.21 -12.75
N ASN A 163 -6.56 4.50 -12.89
CA ASN A 163 -5.62 5.60 -12.62
C ASN A 163 -4.33 5.56 -13.47
N ASP A 164 -4.31 4.83 -14.58
CA ASP A 164 -3.17 4.78 -15.50
C ASP A 164 -3.38 5.69 -16.72
N PHE A 165 -2.36 5.81 -17.59
CA PHE A 165 -2.44 6.48 -18.88
C PHE A 165 -2.17 5.53 -20.04
N ASP A 166 -2.58 5.91 -21.26
CA ASP A 166 -2.32 5.15 -22.48
C ASP A 166 -0.86 5.23 -22.95
N SER A 167 -0.08 6.21 -22.46
CA SER A 167 1.35 6.26 -22.74
C SER A 167 2.06 5.02 -22.20
N ILE A 168 2.98 4.46 -22.98
CA ILE A 168 3.65 3.21 -22.63
C ILE A 168 4.39 3.29 -21.28
N SER A 169 4.93 4.47 -20.94
CA SER A 169 5.66 4.71 -19.68
C SER A 169 4.74 4.72 -18.44
N HIS A 170 3.46 5.08 -18.60
CA HIS A 170 2.51 5.21 -17.48
C HIS A 170 1.38 4.17 -17.56
N ARG A 171 1.55 3.21 -18.43
CA ARG A 171 0.59 2.11 -18.61
C ARG A 171 0.60 1.19 -17.39
N GLY A 172 -0.60 0.91 -16.87
CA GLY A 172 -0.78 -0.08 -15.81
C GLY A 172 -0.71 -1.51 -16.30
N PHE A 173 -0.61 -2.46 -15.35
CA PHE A 173 -0.58 -3.89 -15.64
C PHE A 173 -1.95 -4.53 -15.53
N GLU A 174 -2.38 -5.28 -16.54
CA GLU A 174 -3.54 -6.16 -16.46
C GLU A 174 -3.36 -7.27 -15.41
N ALA A 175 -2.12 -7.67 -15.15
CA ALA A 175 -1.80 -8.61 -14.09
C ALA A 175 -2.28 -8.15 -12.73
N PHE A 176 -2.32 -6.83 -12.47
CA PHE A 176 -2.84 -6.28 -11.22
C PHE A 176 -4.37 -6.29 -11.17
N ASN A 177 -5.07 -6.08 -12.30
CA ASN A 177 -6.52 -6.27 -12.35
C ASN A 177 -6.86 -7.72 -11.98
N ARG A 178 -6.20 -8.70 -12.64
CA ARG A 178 -6.38 -10.12 -12.34
C ARG A 178 -6.03 -10.49 -10.89
N PHE A 179 -5.05 -9.78 -10.29
CA PHE A 179 -4.72 -9.94 -8.90
C PHE A 179 -5.87 -9.46 -8.00
N ILE A 180 -6.36 -8.25 -8.23
CA ILE A 180 -7.46 -7.66 -7.46
C ILE A 180 -8.72 -8.54 -7.57
N ASP A 181 -9.08 -8.95 -8.79
CA ASP A 181 -10.24 -9.80 -9.06
C ASP A 181 -10.17 -11.16 -8.35
N LYS A 182 -8.96 -11.65 -8.10
CA LYS A 182 -8.75 -12.97 -7.48
C LYS A 182 -8.62 -12.94 -5.97
N TYR A 183 -7.94 -11.92 -5.43
CA TYR A 183 -7.56 -11.91 -4.01
C TYR A 183 -8.33 -10.88 -3.20
N HIS A 184 -9.03 -9.95 -3.84
CA HIS A 184 -9.88 -8.92 -3.24
C HIS A 184 -9.21 -8.22 -2.03
N PRO A 185 -8.00 -7.63 -2.20
CA PRO A 185 -7.41 -6.85 -1.13
C PRO A 185 -8.33 -5.69 -0.75
N ALA A 186 -8.38 -5.31 0.52
CA ALA A 186 -9.15 -4.14 0.93
C ALA A 186 -8.59 -2.85 0.31
N TYR A 187 -7.25 -2.79 0.15
CA TYR A 187 -6.55 -1.64 -0.43
C TYR A 187 -5.54 -2.08 -1.50
N PHE A 188 -5.45 -1.28 -2.55
CA PHE A 188 -4.38 -1.28 -3.54
C PHE A 188 -3.74 0.10 -3.54
N VAL A 189 -2.48 0.19 -3.12
CA VAL A 189 -1.74 1.45 -2.96
C VAL A 189 -0.62 1.48 -3.99
N HIS A 190 -0.57 2.54 -4.79
CA HIS A 190 0.44 2.69 -5.85
C HIS A 190 0.96 4.12 -5.96
N GLY A 191 2.04 4.32 -6.69
CA GLY A 191 2.61 5.59 -7.11
C GLY A 191 2.63 5.73 -8.63
N HIS A 192 3.75 6.24 -9.19
CA HIS A 192 4.07 6.33 -10.61
C HIS A 192 3.26 7.36 -11.41
N ILE A 193 2.05 7.66 -11.00
CA ILE A 193 1.16 8.59 -11.70
C ILE A 193 1.15 9.92 -10.97
N HIS A 194 1.97 10.84 -11.46
CA HIS A 194 2.14 12.14 -10.82
C HIS A 194 0.92 13.06 -11.04
N LYS A 195 0.57 13.81 -10.00
CA LYS A 195 -0.55 14.79 -10.05
C LYS A 195 -0.36 15.91 -11.08
N ASN A 196 0.87 16.14 -11.54
CA ASN A 196 1.24 17.25 -12.41
C ASN A 196 1.04 16.97 -13.90
N TYR A 197 0.54 15.81 -14.30
CA TYR A 197 0.35 15.46 -15.72
C TYR A 197 -0.85 16.14 -16.39
N GLY A 198 -1.45 17.17 -15.78
CA GLY A 198 -2.49 18.00 -16.40
C GLY A 198 -3.87 17.34 -16.49
N VAL A 199 -4.02 16.12 -16.01
CA VAL A 199 -5.29 15.38 -15.94
C VAL A 199 -5.62 15.14 -14.46
N HIS A 200 -6.87 15.39 -14.11
CA HIS A 200 -7.32 15.12 -12.73
C HIS A 200 -7.40 13.61 -12.50
N ILE A 201 -6.38 13.05 -11.84
CA ILE A 201 -6.39 11.67 -11.37
C ILE A 201 -6.81 11.66 -9.90
N PRO A 202 -7.87 10.93 -9.54
CA PRO A 202 -8.31 10.87 -8.15
C PRO A 202 -7.26 10.18 -7.30
N GLN A 203 -6.96 10.76 -6.13
CA GLN A 203 -6.08 10.11 -5.14
C GLN A 203 -6.72 8.85 -4.53
N LYS A 204 -8.05 8.76 -4.60
CA LYS A 204 -8.81 7.62 -4.12
C LYS A 204 -9.89 7.27 -5.13
N SER A 205 -9.92 6.02 -5.53
CA SER A 205 -10.92 5.44 -6.41
C SER A 205 -11.29 4.03 -5.92
N GLU A 206 -12.12 3.32 -6.67
CA GLU A 206 -12.53 1.95 -6.34
C GLU A 206 -12.50 1.09 -7.60
N TYR A 207 -12.03 -0.13 -7.46
CA TYR A 207 -12.09 -1.16 -8.50
C TYR A 207 -12.44 -2.50 -7.87
N ASN A 208 -13.56 -3.09 -8.29
CA ASN A 208 -14.07 -4.41 -7.86
C ASN A 208 -14.04 -4.63 -6.33
N GLY A 209 -14.52 -3.62 -5.57
CA GLY A 209 -14.59 -3.65 -4.10
C GLY A 209 -13.26 -3.38 -3.39
N THR A 210 -12.18 -3.12 -4.14
CA THR A 210 -10.87 -2.70 -3.62
C THR A 210 -10.76 -1.18 -3.66
N THR A 211 -10.42 -0.55 -2.54
CA THR A 211 -10.07 0.87 -2.51
C THR A 211 -8.68 1.07 -3.11
N ILE A 212 -8.59 1.92 -4.13
CA ILE A 212 -7.35 2.28 -4.82
C ILE A 212 -6.86 3.62 -4.28
N ILE A 213 -5.58 3.68 -3.92
CA ILE A 213 -4.90 4.90 -3.43
C ILE A 213 -3.68 5.17 -4.32
N ASN A 214 -3.62 6.39 -4.87
CA ASN A 214 -2.50 6.89 -5.65
C ASN A 214 -1.79 8.03 -4.90
#